data_4d81a715ab2460837a7d8f5173bfda29
#
_entry.id   4d81a715ab2460837a7d8f5173bfda29
#
_cell.length_a   1.000
_cell.length_b   1.000
_cell.length_c   1.000
_cell.angle_alpha   90.00
_cell.angle_beta   90.00
_cell.angle_gamma   90.00
#
_symmetry.space_group_name_H-M   'P 1'
#
loop_
_entity.id
_entity.type
_entity.pdbx_description
1 polymer ?
#
loop_
_entity_poly.entity_id
_entity_poly.type
_entity_poly.pdbx_seq_one_letter_code
_entity_poly.pdbx_strand_id
1 'polypeptide(L)'
;FAAEHYGVRCVGVTISKEQAAWAAERYKGLPIEFRLQDYRTVSEKFDRIASVGMFEHVGRKNHRTYMEVAHRCLADGGLFLLHTIGKNIRDATPDPWIDKYIFPNGDLPSLGQIGDACDGLFVAEDLHNFGADYDKTLMAWHANFEHAWPRFKDRLGEHFYRMWSYYLLSCAGAFRARDIQLWQWVLSKKGVPGGYQRATQPSIARYRPSIEETLTLASQSTREASGAPIEPRLPDCSRATGSQG
;
A
#
# COMPACT_ATOMS: atom_id res chain seq x y z
N PHE A 1 8.45 8.24 -7.99
CA PHE A 1 8.47 7.68 -9.35
C PHE A 1 7.71 8.57 -10.33
N ALA A 2 6.46 8.94 -10.06
CA ALA A 2 5.67 9.78 -10.95
C ALA A 2 6.29 11.17 -11.18
N ALA A 3 6.72 11.83 -10.10
CA ALA A 3 7.39 13.12 -10.19
C ALA A 3 8.74 13.04 -10.92
N GLU A 4 9.53 12.01 -10.63
CA GLU A 4 10.87 11.83 -11.18
C GLU A 4 10.86 11.46 -12.66
N HIS A 5 9.99 10.52 -13.07
CA HIS A 5 10.00 9.97 -14.42
C HIS A 5 8.99 10.62 -15.38
N TYR A 6 7.95 11.26 -14.85
CA TYR A 6 6.91 11.89 -15.66
C TYR A 6 6.80 13.41 -15.44
N GLY A 7 7.63 13.98 -14.55
CA GLY A 7 7.66 15.43 -14.32
C GLY A 7 6.36 16.00 -13.76
N VAL A 8 5.51 15.18 -13.17
CA VAL A 8 4.22 15.63 -12.61
C VAL A 8 4.39 16.17 -11.19
N ARG A 9 3.59 17.16 -10.82
CA ARG A 9 3.49 17.62 -9.44
C ARG A 9 2.65 16.65 -8.64
N CYS A 10 3.16 16.18 -7.52
CA CYS A 10 2.47 15.24 -6.66
C CYS A 10 2.10 15.86 -5.29
N VAL A 11 0.97 15.44 -4.75
CA VAL A 11 0.59 15.69 -3.36
C VAL A 11 0.36 14.35 -2.69
N GLY A 12 1.16 14.04 -1.67
CA GLY A 12 1.00 12.84 -0.85
C GLY A 12 0.39 13.20 0.50
N VAL A 13 -0.63 12.48 0.93
CA VAL A 13 -1.25 12.68 2.24
C VAL A 13 -1.10 11.44 3.11
N THR A 14 -0.79 11.63 4.37
CA THR A 14 -0.69 10.57 5.38
C THR A 14 -1.04 11.12 6.75
N ILE A 15 -1.49 10.27 7.66
CA ILE A 15 -1.67 10.60 9.09
C ILE A 15 -0.49 10.14 9.95
N SER A 16 0.52 9.47 9.37
CA SER A 16 1.75 9.07 10.05
C SER A 16 2.79 10.19 9.97
N LYS A 17 3.20 10.70 11.13
CA LYS A 17 4.25 11.72 11.26
C LYS A 17 5.58 11.20 10.73
N GLU A 18 5.89 9.94 11.03
CA GLU A 18 7.13 9.28 10.62
C GLU A 18 7.21 9.13 9.10
N GLN A 19 6.11 8.70 8.47
CA GLN A 19 6.06 8.61 7.00
C GLN A 19 6.21 9.97 6.34
N ALA A 20 5.51 11.00 6.84
CA ALA A 20 5.59 12.34 6.29
C ALA A 20 7.02 12.92 6.39
N ALA A 21 7.65 12.79 7.56
CA ALA A 21 9.01 13.28 7.79
C ALA A 21 10.05 12.55 6.93
N TRP A 22 9.96 11.22 6.90
CA TRP A 22 10.88 10.41 6.10
C TRP A 22 10.75 10.71 4.60
N ALA A 23 9.51 10.81 4.10
CA ALA A 23 9.26 11.08 2.70
C ALA A 23 9.73 12.49 2.28
N ALA A 24 9.49 13.50 3.13
CA ALA A 24 9.91 14.86 2.86
C ALA A 24 11.45 14.99 2.77
N GLU A 25 12.18 14.28 3.63
CA GLU A 25 13.65 14.27 3.59
C GLU A 25 14.19 13.50 2.38
N ARG A 26 13.66 12.29 2.14
CA ARG A 26 14.16 11.40 1.09
C ARG A 26 13.93 11.93 -0.34
N TYR A 27 12.83 12.63 -0.56
CA TYR A 27 12.43 13.11 -1.89
C TYR A 27 12.56 14.63 -2.03
N LYS A 28 13.43 15.22 -1.22
CA LYS A 28 13.77 16.64 -1.28
C LYS A 28 14.24 17.04 -2.68
N GLY A 29 13.68 18.11 -3.21
CA GLY A 29 14.01 18.61 -4.55
C GLY A 29 13.14 18.10 -5.68
N LEU A 30 12.31 17.09 -5.45
CA LEU A 30 11.26 16.70 -6.40
C LEU A 30 10.00 17.56 -6.24
N PRO A 31 9.17 17.73 -7.26
CA PRO A 31 7.92 18.49 -7.20
C PRO A 31 6.83 17.71 -6.44
N ILE A 32 7.09 17.36 -5.18
CA ILE A 32 6.20 16.60 -4.31
C ILE A 32 5.96 17.37 -3.02
N GLU A 33 4.71 17.52 -2.65
CA GLU A 33 4.28 18.02 -1.36
C GLU A 33 3.78 16.86 -0.50
N PHE A 34 4.39 16.62 0.67
CA PHE A 34 3.91 15.64 1.65
C PHE A 34 3.17 16.35 2.77
N ARG A 35 1.92 15.96 3.01
CA ARG A 35 1.05 16.57 4.02
C ARG A 35 0.72 15.57 5.13
N LEU A 36 0.93 15.98 6.36
CA LEU A 36 0.36 15.30 7.52
C LEU A 36 -1.11 15.72 7.64
N GLN A 37 -1.99 15.03 6.94
CA GLN A 37 -3.37 15.45 6.76
C GLN A 37 -4.30 14.24 6.65
N ASP A 38 -5.48 14.34 7.26
CA ASP A 38 -6.56 13.37 7.04
C ASP A 38 -7.12 13.55 5.62
N TYR A 39 -7.20 12.46 4.85
CA TYR A 39 -7.71 12.47 3.47
C TYR A 39 -9.09 13.10 3.35
N ARG A 40 -9.93 13.01 4.38
CA ARG A 40 -11.29 13.56 4.40
C ARG A 40 -11.32 15.09 4.30
N THR A 41 -10.25 15.74 4.70
CA THR A 41 -10.13 17.20 4.68
C THR A 41 -9.51 17.76 3.40
N VAL A 42 -9.09 16.89 2.48
CA VAL A 42 -8.59 17.33 1.17
C VAL A 42 -9.75 17.85 0.33
N SER A 43 -9.59 19.03 -0.25
CA SER A 43 -10.64 19.71 -1.04
C SER A 43 -10.21 20.11 -2.44
N GLU A 44 -8.92 20.06 -2.74
CA GLU A 44 -8.38 20.44 -4.05
C GLU A 44 -8.76 19.43 -5.12
N LYS A 45 -8.65 19.88 -6.39
CA LYS A 45 -8.84 19.03 -7.56
C LYS A 45 -7.50 18.51 -8.08
N PHE A 46 -7.50 17.24 -8.48
CA PHE A 46 -6.36 16.56 -9.06
C PHE A 46 -6.75 15.87 -10.36
N ASP A 47 -5.87 15.93 -11.36
CA ASP A 47 -6.09 15.26 -12.66
C ASP A 47 -6.06 13.74 -12.51
N ARG A 48 -5.28 13.25 -11.56
CA ARG A 48 -5.13 11.82 -11.27
C ARG A 48 -5.07 11.61 -9.76
N ILE A 49 -5.72 10.56 -9.31
CA ILE A 49 -5.65 10.11 -7.92
C ILE A 49 -5.15 8.67 -7.92
N ALA A 50 -4.22 8.35 -7.03
CA ALA A 50 -3.79 6.99 -6.76
C ALA A 50 -3.88 6.72 -5.26
N SER A 51 -4.50 5.61 -4.90
CA SER A 51 -4.57 5.12 -3.53
C SER A 51 -4.08 3.67 -3.49
N VAL A 52 -3.05 3.42 -2.71
CA VAL A 52 -2.37 2.13 -2.66
C VAL A 52 -2.28 1.65 -1.21
N GLY A 53 -2.95 0.52 -0.91
CA GLY A 53 -2.91 -0.12 0.41
C GLY A 53 -3.48 0.74 1.53
N MET A 54 -4.39 1.64 1.23
CA MET A 54 -5.03 2.52 2.21
C MET A 54 -6.48 2.11 2.50
N PHE A 55 -7.18 1.62 1.49
CA PHE A 55 -8.62 1.34 1.58
C PHE A 55 -8.94 0.28 2.64
N GLU A 56 -8.03 -0.65 2.87
CA GLU A 56 -8.07 -1.69 3.90
C GLU A 56 -8.08 -1.12 5.33
N HIS A 57 -7.68 0.13 5.49
CA HIS A 57 -7.54 0.79 6.80
C HIS A 57 -8.60 1.87 7.07
N VAL A 58 -9.46 2.18 6.09
CA VAL A 58 -10.52 3.21 6.31
C VAL A 58 -11.74 2.68 7.05
N GLY A 59 -11.91 1.36 7.09
CA GLY A 59 -13.03 0.67 7.74
C GLY A 59 -14.34 0.76 6.92
N ARG A 60 -15.16 -0.29 6.99
CA ARG A 60 -16.37 -0.48 6.16
C ARG A 60 -17.34 0.68 6.20
N LYS A 61 -17.55 1.26 7.38
CA LYS A 61 -18.47 2.39 7.57
C LYS A 61 -18.06 3.62 6.77
N ASN A 62 -16.79 3.71 6.40
CA ASN A 62 -16.21 4.86 5.72
C ASN A 62 -15.98 4.62 4.21
N HIS A 63 -16.22 3.42 3.69
CA HIS A 63 -15.95 3.11 2.27
C HIS A 63 -16.66 4.09 1.34
N ARG A 64 -17.94 4.39 1.59
CA ARG A 64 -18.71 5.36 0.80
C ARG A 64 -18.12 6.77 0.91
N THR A 65 -17.87 7.25 2.12
CA THR A 65 -17.25 8.57 2.36
C THR A 65 -15.89 8.68 1.68
N TYR A 66 -15.09 7.60 1.71
CA TYR A 66 -13.81 7.57 1.00
C TYR A 66 -13.99 7.77 -0.50
N MET A 67 -14.94 7.09 -1.13
CA MET A 67 -15.25 7.25 -2.55
C MET A 67 -15.79 8.64 -2.87
N GLU A 68 -16.61 9.23 -2.00
CA GLU A 68 -17.11 10.59 -2.15
C GLU A 68 -15.97 11.62 -2.09
N VAL A 69 -15.00 11.43 -1.23
CA VAL A 69 -13.80 12.29 -1.18
C VAL A 69 -12.99 12.16 -2.46
N ALA A 70 -12.71 10.94 -2.91
CA ALA A 70 -12.00 10.71 -4.17
C ALA A 70 -12.76 11.35 -5.36
N HIS A 71 -14.08 11.18 -5.41
CA HIS A 71 -14.92 11.79 -6.44
C HIS A 71 -14.89 13.33 -6.38
N ARG A 72 -14.98 13.90 -5.17
CA ARG A 72 -14.91 15.36 -4.98
C ARG A 72 -13.55 15.90 -5.43
N CYS A 73 -12.47 15.22 -5.12
CA CYS A 73 -11.10 15.65 -5.42
C CYS A 73 -10.64 15.33 -6.84
N LEU A 74 -11.30 14.43 -7.56
CA LEU A 74 -10.96 14.14 -8.94
C LEU A 74 -11.45 15.25 -9.88
N ALA A 75 -10.62 15.72 -10.79
CA ALA A 75 -11.00 16.64 -11.87
C ALA A 75 -11.91 15.92 -12.88
N ASP A 76 -12.67 16.68 -13.66
CA ASP A 76 -13.46 16.12 -14.77
C ASP A 76 -12.49 15.58 -15.84
N GLY A 77 -12.77 14.38 -16.38
CA GLY A 77 -11.83 13.67 -17.26
C GLY A 77 -10.65 13.03 -16.53
N GLY A 78 -10.60 13.14 -15.20
CA GLY A 78 -9.58 12.52 -14.37
C GLY A 78 -9.78 11.00 -14.20
N LEU A 79 -8.71 10.31 -13.78
CA LEU A 79 -8.74 8.90 -13.42
C LEU A 79 -8.32 8.70 -11.96
N PHE A 80 -9.01 7.80 -11.31
CA PHE A 80 -8.69 7.35 -9.95
C PHE A 80 -8.29 5.88 -9.98
N LEU A 81 -7.06 5.59 -9.55
CA LEU A 81 -6.54 4.25 -9.34
C LEU A 81 -6.71 3.86 -7.87
N LEU A 82 -7.52 2.85 -7.61
CA LEU A 82 -7.61 2.21 -6.31
C LEU A 82 -6.89 0.86 -6.36
N HIS A 83 -5.80 0.72 -5.61
CA HIS A 83 -5.06 -0.51 -5.43
C HIS A 83 -5.27 -1.01 -4.00
N THR A 84 -5.93 -2.15 -3.85
CA THR A 84 -6.32 -2.69 -2.54
C THR A 84 -6.31 -4.21 -2.53
N ILE A 85 -5.92 -4.77 -1.38
CA ILE A 85 -6.15 -6.17 -1.08
C ILE A 85 -7.62 -6.35 -0.71
N GLY A 86 -8.19 -7.49 -1.06
CA GLY A 86 -9.57 -7.80 -0.72
C GLY A 86 -9.84 -9.30 -0.62
N LYS A 87 -11.06 -9.63 -0.21
CA LYS A 87 -11.58 -11.00 -0.05
C LYS A 87 -12.66 -11.31 -1.06
N ASN A 88 -12.86 -12.61 -1.34
CA ASN A 88 -13.91 -13.06 -2.25
C ASN A 88 -15.33 -12.95 -1.66
N ILE A 89 -15.44 -12.87 -0.33
CA ILE A 89 -16.70 -12.84 0.41
C ILE A 89 -16.80 -11.60 1.31
N ARG A 90 -18.02 -11.24 1.66
CA ARG A 90 -18.31 -10.19 2.67
C ARG A 90 -18.15 -10.78 4.08
N ASP A 91 -16.94 -10.93 4.53
CA ASP A 91 -16.64 -11.37 5.88
C ASP A 91 -16.28 -10.17 6.78
N ALA A 92 -16.82 -10.19 7.99
CA ALA A 92 -16.60 -9.11 8.97
C ALA A 92 -15.38 -9.38 9.87
N THR A 93 -14.88 -10.60 9.87
CA THR A 93 -13.89 -11.02 10.86
C THR A 93 -12.49 -10.91 10.26
N PRO A 94 -11.66 -9.96 10.72
CA PRO A 94 -10.24 -9.97 10.37
C PRO A 94 -9.57 -11.22 10.94
N ASP A 95 -8.49 -11.68 10.33
CA ASP A 95 -7.66 -12.72 10.91
C ASP A 95 -7.10 -12.21 12.25
N PRO A 96 -7.37 -12.90 13.39
CA PRO A 96 -7.01 -12.39 14.73
C PRO A 96 -5.49 -12.22 14.92
N TRP A 97 -4.68 -13.02 14.22
CA TRP A 97 -3.24 -12.92 14.32
C TRP A 97 -2.73 -11.71 13.50
N ILE A 98 -3.23 -11.53 12.28
CA ILE A 98 -2.89 -10.38 11.43
C ILE A 98 -3.35 -9.08 12.10
N ASP A 99 -4.57 -9.04 12.65
CA ASP A 99 -5.10 -7.89 13.37
C ASP A 99 -4.22 -7.52 14.56
N LYS A 100 -3.78 -8.52 15.34
CA LYS A 100 -2.99 -8.28 16.55
C LYS A 100 -1.55 -7.83 16.25
N TYR A 101 -0.88 -8.41 15.25
CA TYR A 101 0.56 -8.28 15.12
C TYR A 101 1.01 -7.46 13.90
N ILE A 102 0.21 -7.32 12.87
CA ILE A 102 0.62 -6.73 11.59
C ILE A 102 -0.21 -5.51 11.23
N PHE A 103 -1.53 -5.66 11.12
CA PHE A 103 -2.44 -4.61 10.65
C PHE A 103 -3.64 -4.44 11.60
N PRO A 104 -3.45 -3.82 12.76
CA PRO A 104 -4.55 -3.56 13.68
C PRO A 104 -5.71 -2.82 13.01
N ASN A 105 -6.93 -3.33 13.17
CA ASN A 105 -8.16 -2.82 12.56
C ASN A 105 -8.17 -2.86 11.02
N GLY A 106 -7.30 -3.65 10.38
CA GLY A 106 -7.34 -3.87 8.94
C GLY A 106 -8.58 -4.66 8.54
N ASP A 107 -9.24 -4.24 7.47
CA ASP A 107 -10.46 -4.90 6.97
C ASP A 107 -10.39 -5.04 5.44
N LEU A 108 -10.37 -6.28 4.97
CA LEU A 108 -10.28 -6.56 3.55
C LEU A 108 -11.67 -6.50 2.91
N PRO A 109 -11.92 -5.56 1.99
CA PRO A 109 -13.21 -5.44 1.32
C PRO A 109 -13.44 -6.59 0.34
N SER A 110 -14.70 -6.91 0.08
CA SER A 110 -15.09 -7.72 -1.08
C SER A 110 -15.29 -6.83 -2.32
N LEU A 111 -15.26 -7.43 -3.50
CA LEU A 111 -15.62 -6.78 -4.77
C LEU A 111 -16.96 -6.04 -4.68
N GLY A 112 -17.99 -6.70 -4.11
CA GLY A 112 -19.30 -6.10 -3.94
C GLY A 112 -19.30 -4.90 -3.00
N GLN A 113 -18.49 -4.90 -1.94
CA GLN A 113 -18.38 -3.73 -1.04
C GLN A 113 -17.71 -2.54 -1.71
N ILE A 114 -16.71 -2.77 -2.57
CA ILE A 114 -16.10 -1.71 -3.38
C ILE A 114 -17.11 -1.19 -4.40
N GLY A 115 -17.84 -2.09 -5.08
CA GLY A 115 -18.88 -1.72 -6.02
C GLY A 115 -19.99 -0.88 -5.37
N ASP A 116 -20.52 -1.32 -4.23
CA ASP A 116 -21.52 -0.56 -3.46
C ASP A 116 -21.03 0.84 -3.08
N ALA A 117 -19.75 0.94 -2.70
CA ALA A 117 -19.15 2.22 -2.36
C ALA A 117 -18.97 3.16 -3.56
N CYS A 118 -18.80 2.62 -4.76
CA CYS A 118 -18.66 3.36 -6.02
C CYS A 118 -20.01 3.74 -6.65
N ASP A 119 -21.10 3.10 -6.27
CA ASP A 119 -22.41 3.22 -6.93
C ASP A 119 -22.85 4.67 -7.05
N GLY A 120 -23.24 5.08 -8.27
CA GLY A 120 -23.64 6.46 -8.59
C GLY A 120 -22.52 7.52 -8.51
N LEU A 121 -21.28 7.16 -8.16
CA LEU A 121 -20.15 8.07 -8.12
C LEU A 121 -19.18 7.88 -9.30
N PHE A 122 -18.91 6.64 -9.66
CA PHE A 122 -17.89 6.31 -10.63
C PHE A 122 -18.35 5.30 -11.67
N VAL A 123 -17.79 5.44 -12.85
CA VAL A 123 -17.74 4.39 -13.87
C VAL A 123 -16.50 3.55 -13.61
N ALA A 124 -16.67 2.23 -13.47
CA ALA A 124 -15.55 1.31 -13.39
C ALA A 124 -15.00 1.07 -14.82
N GLU A 125 -13.87 1.65 -15.11
CA GLU A 125 -13.23 1.56 -16.43
C GLU A 125 -12.48 0.24 -16.60
N ASP A 126 -11.83 -0.22 -15.53
CA ASP A 126 -11.00 -1.42 -15.54
C ASP A 126 -10.89 -2.02 -14.15
N LEU A 127 -10.78 -3.35 -14.11
CA LEU A 127 -10.45 -4.10 -12.91
C LEU A 127 -9.41 -5.17 -13.24
N HIS A 128 -8.21 -5.01 -12.67
CA HIS A 128 -7.14 -5.97 -12.82
C HIS A 128 -6.87 -6.69 -11.50
N ASN A 129 -6.79 -8.02 -11.53
CA ASN A 129 -6.51 -8.85 -10.36
C ASN A 129 -5.08 -9.38 -10.41
N PHE A 130 -4.25 -8.92 -9.48
CA PHE A 130 -2.86 -9.32 -9.30
C PHE A 130 -2.65 -10.34 -8.17
N GLY A 131 -3.72 -10.92 -7.62
CA GLY A 131 -3.60 -11.81 -6.48
C GLY A 131 -2.61 -12.95 -6.69
N ALA A 132 -2.60 -13.58 -7.87
CA ALA A 132 -1.66 -14.65 -8.18
C ALA A 132 -0.20 -14.18 -8.31
N ASP A 133 0.03 -12.91 -8.64
CA ASP A 133 1.37 -12.33 -8.74
C ASP A 133 1.90 -11.88 -7.39
N TYR A 134 0.99 -11.53 -6.46
CA TYR A 134 1.39 -11.08 -5.13
C TYR A 134 1.94 -12.19 -4.25
N ASP A 135 1.54 -13.43 -4.46
CA ASP A 135 2.22 -14.62 -3.91
C ASP A 135 3.73 -14.57 -4.22
N LYS A 136 4.08 -14.38 -5.50
CA LYS A 136 5.48 -14.29 -5.95
C LYS A 136 6.21 -13.10 -5.29
N THR A 137 5.53 -11.98 -5.13
CA THR A 137 6.06 -10.78 -4.47
C THR A 137 6.38 -11.07 -3.00
N LEU A 138 5.47 -11.70 -2.27
CA LEU A 138 5.67 -12.05 -0.85
C LEU A 138 6.79 -13.08 -0.68
N MET A 139 6.89 -14.05 -1.58
CA MET A 139 8.00 -15.01 -1.58
C MET A 139 9.35 -14.34 -1.84
N ALA A 140 9.39 -13.36 -2.76
CA ALA A 140 10.60 -12.57 -2.99
C ALA A 140 10.96 -11.70 -1.78
N TRP A 141 9.97 -11.11 -1.11
CA TRP A 141 10.20 -10.37 0.14
C TRP A 141 10.72 -11.27 1.25
N HIS A 142 10.19 -12.50 1.36
CA HIS A 142 10.69 -13.46 2.34
C HIS A 142 12.16 -13.84 2.06
N ALA A 143 12.49 -14.12 0.81
CA ALA A 143 13.88 -14.41 0.43
C ALA A 143 14.84 -13.25 0.73
N ASN A 144 14.43 -12.01 0.45
CA ASN A 144 15.18 -10.80 0.80
C ASN A 144 15.34 -10.63 2.31
N PHE A 145 14.28 -10.92 3.06
CA PHE A 145 14.31 -10.89 4.54
C PHE A 145 15.30 -11.91 5.10
N GLU A 146 15.25 -13.15 4.64
CA GLU A 146 16.20 -14.22 5.04
C GLU A 146 17.64 -13.79 4.75
N HIS A 147 17.90 -13.27 3.55
CA HIS A 147 19.23 -12.80 3.19
C HIS A 147 19.72 -11.64 4.07
N ALA A 148 18.82 -10.73 4.42
CA ALA A 148 19.17 -9.58 5.24
C ALA A 148 19.21 -9.87 6.74
N TRP A 149 18.59 -10.96 7.21
CA TRP A 149 18.39 -11.28 8.62
C TRP A 149 19.67 -11.25 9.48
N PRO A 150 20.82 -11.80 9.04
CA PRO A 150 22.04 -11.75 9.85
C PRO A 150 22.47 -10.36 10.30
N ARG A 151 22.04 -9.30 9.56
CA ARG A 151 22.35 -7.89 9.88
C ARG A 151 21.45 -7.31 10.97
N PHE A 152 20.30 -7.96 11.24
CA PHE A 152 19.25 -7.43 12.12
C PHE A 152 18.96 -8.30 13.33
N LYS A 153 19.43 -9.58 13.34
CA LYS A 153 19.07 -10.58 14.35
C LYS A 153 19.33 -10.12 15.79
N ASP A 154 20.48 -9.49 16.04
CA ASP A 154 20.87 -9.05 17.39
C ASP A 154 20.01 -7.88 17.90
N ARG A 155 19.46 -7.07 16.98
CA ARG A 155 18.58 -5.95 17.31
C ARG A 155 17.12 -6.35 17.43
N LEU A 156 16.63 -7.22 16.54
CA LEU A 156 15.21 -7.54 16.44
C LEU A 156 14.83 -8.84 17.17
N GLY A 157 15.76 -9.76 17.33
CA GLY A 157 15.56 -11.01 18.06
C GLY A 157 14.72 -12.05 17.33
N GLU A 158 14.79 -13.28 17.82
CA GLU A 158 14.17 -14.47 17.24
C GLU A 158 12.62 -14.37 17.16
N HIS A 159 12.00 -13.66 18.12
CA HIS A 159 10.54 -13.47 18.10
C HIS A 159 10.10 -12.71 16.86
N PHE A 160 10.81 -11.62 16.50
CA PHE A 160 10.51 -10.84 15.30
C PHE A 160 10.73 -11.67 14.03
N TYR A 161 11.82 -12.46 13.98
CA TYR A 161 12.09 -13.33 12.85
C TYR A 161 10.92 -14.27 12.55
N ARG A 162 10.45 -14.99 13.57
CA ARG A 162 9.33 -15.94 13.42
C ARG A 162 8.03 -15.24 13.05
N MET A 163 7.75 -14.10 13.69
CA MET A 163 6.55 -13.31 13.41
C MET A 163 6.53 -12.81 11.96
N TRP A 164 7.64 -12.26 11.49
CA TRP A 164 7.73 -11.70 10.14
C TRP A 164 7.74 -12.77 9.06
N SER A 165 8.46 -13.87 9.27
CA SER A 165 8.43 -15.03 8.37
C SER A 165 7.04 -15.63 8.28
N TYR A 166 6.35 -15.81 9.41
CA TYR A 166 4.97 -16.30 9.43
C TYR A 166 4.05 -15.39 8.64
N TYR A 167 4.13 -14.07 8.85
CA TYR A 167 3.35 -13.09 8.10
C TYR A 167 3.53 -13.25 6.58
N LEU A 168 4.77 -13.21 6.11
CA LEU A 168 5.06 -13.25 4.68
C LEU A 168 4.61 -14.57 4.05
N LEU A 169 4.89 -15.70 4.70
CA LEU A 169 4.57 -17.03 4.17
C LEU A 169 3.06 -17.33 4.24
N SER A 170 2.38 -16.97 5.34
CA SER A 170 0.94 -17.18 5.46
C SER A 170 0.16 -16.35 4.45
N CYS A 171 0.54 -15.07 4.25
CA CYS A 171 -0.06 -14.24 3.23
C CYS A 171 0.23 -14.74 1.81
N ALA A 172 1.45 -15.22 1.52
CA ALA A 172 1.77 -15.86 0.24
C ALA A 172 0.86 -17.09 0.00
N GLY A 173 0.67 -17.92 1.04
CA GLY A 173 -0.25 -19.06 1.01
C GLY A 173 -1.69 -18.65 0.73
N ALA A 174 -2.19 -17.60 1.38
CA ALA A 174 -3.55 -17.09 1.18
C ALA A 174 -3.78 -16.56 -0.25
N PHE A 175 -2.81 -15.85 -0.83
CA PHE A 175 -2.89 -15.43 -2.24
C PHE A 175 -2.81 -16.61 -3.20
N ARG A 176 -1.95 -17.60 -2.92
CA ARG A 176 -1.80 -18.85 -3.70
C ARG A 176 -3.08 -19.67 -3.68
N ALA A 177 -3.70 -19.79 -2.52
CA ALA A 177 -4.98 -20.46 -2.35
C ALA A 177 -6.17 -19.67 -2.95
N ARG A 178 -5.94 -18.44 -3.42
CA ARG A 178 -6.98 -17.53 -3.94
C ARG A 178 -8.03 -17.14 -2.90
N ASP A 179 -7.69 -17.22 -1.62
CA ASP A 179 -8.55 -16.77 -0.52
C ASP A 179 -8.64 -15.24 -0.47
N ILE A 180 -7.50 -14.58 -0.64
CA ILE A 180 -7.40 -13.12 -0.78
C ILE A 180 -6.92 -12.74 -2.19
N GLN A 181 -7.25 -11.53 -2.59
CA GLN A 181 -6.96 -10.98 -3.92
C GLN A 181 -6.27 -9.64 -3.79
N LEU A 182 -5.61 -9.20 -4.86
CA LEU A 182 -5.10 -7.84 -4.99
C LEU A 182 -5.69 -7.23 -6.26
N TRP A 183 -6.43 -6.15 -6.08
CA TRP A 183 -7.11 -5.49 -7.20
C TRP A 183 -6.57 -4.09 -7.47
N GLN A 184 -6.52 -3.78 -8.76
CA GLN A 184 -6.39 -2.40 -9.24
C GLN A 184 -7.68 -2.05 -9.99
N TRP A 185 -8.42 -1.09 -9.45
CA TRP A 185 -9.58 -0.49 -10.09
C TRP A 185 -9.16 0.82 -10.73
N VAL A 186 -9.55 1.01 -11.99
CA VAL A 186 -9.49 2.31 -12.64
C VAL A 186 -10.88 2.88 -12.70
N LEU A 187 -11.07 4.03 -12.13
CA LEU A 187 -12.36 4.68 -11.95
C LEU A 187 -12.37 6.06 -12.61
N SER A 188 -13.46 6.43 -13.26
CA SER A 188 -13.70 7.77 -13.81
C SER A 188 -15.05 8.30 -13.38
N LYS A 189 -15.27 9.63 -13.40
CA LYS A 189 -16.57 10.21 -13.01
C LYS A 189 -17.68 9.95 -14.01
N LYS A 190 -17.38 10.02 -15.29
CA LYS A 190 -18.41 10.05 -16.38
C LYS A 190 -18.06 9.12 -17.54
N GLY A 191 -17.12 8.24 -17.37
CA GLY A 191 -16.58 7.41 -18.43
C GLY A 191 -15.48 8.12 -19.23
N VAL A 192 -14.54 7.34 -19.74
CA VAL A 192 -13.49 7.78 -20.66
C VAL A 192 -14.07 7.77 -22.06
N PRO A 193 -14.08 8.88 -22.81
CA PRO A 193 -14.56 8.88 -24.20
C PRO A 193 -13.80 7.83 -25.02
N GLY A 194 -14.54 6.92 -25.67
CA GLY A 194 -13.98 5.81 -26.43
C GLY A 194 -13.52 4.60 -25.59
N GLY A 195 -13.71 4.66 -24.26
CA GLY A 195 -13.33 3.61 -23.30
C GLY A 195 -11.87 3.70 -22.85
N TYR A 196 -11.61 3.23 -21.63
CA TYR A 196 -10.25 3.13 -21.10
C TYR A 196 -9.49 1.98 -21.75
N GLN A 197 -8.26 2.25 -22.12
CA GLN A 197 -7.36 1.20 -22.59
C GLN A 197 -6.30 0.96 -21.51
N ARG A 198 -6.27 -0.29 -21.00
CA ARG A 198 -5.24 -0.68 -20.04
C ARG A 198 -3.86 -0.48 -20.68
N ALA A 199 -3.00 0.27 -20.01
CA ALA A 199 -1.61 0.34 -20.41
C ALA A 199 -1.04 -1.09 -20.44
N THR A 200 -0.62 -1.54 -21.62
CA THR A 200 0.18 -2.76 -21.72
C THR A 200 1.44 -2.51 -20.88
N GLN A 201 1.73 -3.41 -19.94
CA GLN A 201 3.00 -3.32 -19.23
C GLN A 201 4.11 -3.15 -20.27
N PRO A 202 4.93 -2.10 -20.18
CA PRO A 202 6.17 -2.10 -20.93
C PRO A 202 6.83 -3.42 -20.57
N SER A 203 7.12 -4.25 -21.56
CA SER A 203 7.70 -5.56 -21.32
C SER A 203 8.83 -5.36 -20.31
N ILE A 204 8.84 -6.15 -19.23
CA ILE A 204 9.88 -6.14 -18.18
C ILE A 204 11.30 -6.12 -18.81
N ALA A 205 11.42 -6.54 -20.07
CA ALA A 205 12.62 -6.43 -20.91
C ALA A 205 13.16 -5.00 -21.09
N ARG A 206 12.36 -3.94 -20.84
CA ARG A 206 12.84 -2.54 -20.94
C ARG A 206 13.25 -1.91 -19.62
N TYR A 207 12.89 -2.53 -18.49
CA TYR A 207 13.35 -2.12 -17.16
C TYR A 207 14.14 -3.27 -16.52
N ARG A 208 15.29 -3.57 -17.09
CA ARG A 208 16.40 -4.15 -16.32
C ARG A 208 17.26 -2.95 -15.92
N PRO A 209 17.23 -2.52 -14.64
CA PRO A 209 18.34 -1.71 -14.16
C PRO A 209 19.61 -2.50 -14.50
N SER A 210 20.59 -1.84 -15.10
CA SER A 210 21.88 -2.49 -15.28
C SER A 210 22.36 -3.00 -13.94
N ILE A 211 23.13 -4.07 -13.92
CA ILE A 211 23.72 -4.57 -12.66
C ILE A 211 24.45 -3.46 -11.95
N GLU A 212 25.05 -2.50 -12.67
CA GLU A 212 25.67 -1.30 -12.13
C GLU A 212 24.68 -0.34 -11.47
N GLU A 213 23.48 -0.08 -12.05
CA GLU A 213 22.43 0.73 -11.42
C GLU A 213 21.88 0.06 -10.16
N THR A 214 21.69 -1.27 -10.18
CA THR A 214 21.25 -2.03 -9.00
C THR A 214 22.31 -2.00 -7.90
N LEU A 215 23.58 -2.12 -8.25
CA LEU A 215 24.72 -2.03 -7.31
C LEU A 215 24.91 -0.59 -6.81
N THR A 216 24.69 0.41 -7.65
CA THR A 216 24.77 1.83 -7.26
C THR A 216 23.62 2.19 -6.31
N LEU A 217 22.39 1.79 -6.60
CA LEU A 217 21.23 1.96 -5.70
C LEU A 217 21.43 1.21 -4.37
N ALA A 218 21.95 -0.01 -4.41
CA ALA A 218 22.29 -0.79 -3.20
C ALA A 218 23.43 -0.16 -2.41
N SER A 219 24.46 0.39 -3.07
CA SER A 219 25.61 1.04 -2.41
C SER A 219 25.27 2.42 -1.87
N GLN A 220 24.38 3.16 -2.49
CA GLN A 220 23.83 4.42 -1.96
C GLN A 220 22.96 4.15 -0.72
N SER A 221 22.07 3.17 -0.78
CA SER A 221 21.28 2.73 0.36
C SER A 221 22.12 2.26 1.55
N THR A 222 23.29 1.64 1.32
CA THR A 222 24.21 1.21 2.37
C THR A 222 25.06 2.33 2.95
N ARG A 223 25.37 3.38 2.21
CA ARG A 223 26.10 4.55 2.71
C ARG A 223 25.23 5.46 3.55
N GLU A 224 23.95 5.60 3.22
CA GLU A 224 22.99 6.43 3.97
C GLU A 224 22.46 5.75 5.24
N ALA A 225 22.41 4.40 5.28
CA ALA A 225 21.98 3.64 6.45
C ALA A 225 23.02 3.59 7.61
N SER A 226 24.22 4.10 7.41
CA SER A 226 25.28 4.10 8.44
C SER A 226 25.27 5.31 9.37
N GLY A 227 24.30 6.22 9.24
CA GLY A 227 24.37 7.55 9.90
C GLY A 227 23.26 7.93 10.88
N ALA A 228 22.22 7.13 11.15
CA ALA A 228 21.26 7.46 12.22
C ALA A 228 20.51 6.20 12.74
N PRO A 229 20.37 6.04 14.06
CA PRO A 229 19.57 4.96 14.63
C PRO A 229 18.09 5.29 14.50
N ILE A 230 17.37 4.58 13.65
CA ILE A 230 15.89 4.54 13.67
C ILE A 230 15.51 3.55 14.76
N GLU A 231 15.09 4.04 15.93
CA GLU A 231 14.43 3.20 16.92
C GLU A 231 13.03 2.82 16.44
N PRO A 232 12.75 1.55 16.15
CA PRO A 232 11.38 1.10 15.97
C PRO A 232 10.71 1.09 17.34
N ARG A 233 9.69 1.92 17.56
CA ARG A 233 8.78 1.72 18.69
C ARG A 233 8.01 0.43 18.45
N LEU A 234 8.46 -0.63 19.11
CA LEU A 234 7.66 -1.83 19.30
C LEU A 234 6.44 -1.44 20.17
N PRO A 235 5.25 -1.96 19.90
CA PRO A 235 4.13 -1.79 20.82
C PRO A 235 4.55 -2.36 22.18
N ASP A 236 4.33 -1.56 23.22
CA ASP A 236 4.64 -1.89 24.61
C ASP A 236 3.81 -3.11 25.06
N CYS A 237 4.46 -4.27 25.10
CA CYS A 237 3.87 -5.53 25.55
C CYS A 237 3.76 -5.65 27.08
N SER A 238 4.07 -4.60 27.86
CA SER A 238 4.13 -4.69 29.33
C SER A 238 2.78 -4.56 30.04
N ARG A 239 1.65 -4.34 29.33
CA ARG A 239 0.32 -4.13 29.94
C ARG A 239 -0.65 -5.31 29.82
N ALA A 240 -0.18 -6.54 29.77
CA ALA A 240 -1.05 -7.72 29.74
C ALA A 240 -0.80 -8.68 30.93
N THR A 241 -0.53 -8.14 32.12
CA THR A 241 -0.59 -8.95 33.36
C THR A 241 -1.22 -8.11 34.47
N GLY A 242 -2.47 -8.39 34.79
CA GLY A 242 -3.11 -7.87 36.01
C GLY A 242 -4.59 -7.57 35.88
N SER A 243 -5.45 -8.52 36.06
CA SER A 243 -6.32 -8.68 37.23
C SER A 243 -7.35 -9.77 36.98
N GLN A 244 -7.14 -10.89 37.63
CA GLN A 244 -8.25 -11.68 38.12
C GLN A 244 -8.42 -11.30 39.60
N GLY A 245 -9.61 -10.84 39.96
CA GLY A 245 -10.10 -10.60 41.26
C GLY A 245 -11.61 -10.42 41.14
#